data_4897f42abbdb2273965a3970c4c5dfc2
#
_entry.id   4897f42abbdb2273965a3970c4c5dfc2
#
_cell.length_a   1.000
_cell.length_b   1.000
_cell.length_c   1.000
_cell.angle_alpha   90.00
_cell.angle_beta   90.00
_cell.angle_gamma   90.00
#
_symmetry.space_group_name_H-M   'P 1'
#
loop_
_entity.id
_entity.type
_entity.pdbx_description
1 polymer ?
#
loop_
_entity_poly.entity_id
_entity_poly.type
_entity_poly.pdbx_seq_one_letter_code
_entity_poly.pdbx_strand_id
1 'polypeptide(L)'
;MAQFQVRKDQFETCRVVGTDEAVDASLLNGGDVLLRVDRFAYTANNITYAVAGDSLGYWQFFPALGADSVGWGITPVWGFADVVISKADGVPVGERLFGYFPPADMLTMTPVRISAQRLFDGAAHRAALPPGYNSYTRVNAEAGYDRRLDAIRMLLFPLHMTSFCLWDMLQSKGWFGARQILILSASSKTSIGLALAMSADTEAPPAIALTSKQHAGFVTRLGLYQQVLSYTELAGLDARIPTAIVDMSGNADALSELRAVLGDNMRRCINVGMTHWQAGVSASTSAADRSEFFFAPAHIQKRIHDWGAEGFAARTAEFLRRSAEHSRAWMQVSTLAGLDGLAAAYPDICAGRIAAEQGLIVVM
;
A
#
# COMPACT_ATOMS: atom_id res chain seq x y z
N MET A 1 13.47 23.70 -0.24
CA MET A 1 12.74 22.41 -0.28
C MET A 1 11.99 22.21 1.01
N ALA A 2 10.71 21.84 0.93
CA ALA A 2 9.88 21.54 2.10
C ALA A 2 9.60 20.03 2.20
N GLN A 3 9.56 19.50 3.43
CA GLN A 3 9.28 18.09 3.70
C GLN A 3 8.33 17.95 4.89
N PHE A 4 7.41 16.99 4.80
CA PHE A 4 6.67 16.47 5.95
C PHE A 4 7.47 15.37 6.64
N GLN A 5 7.73 15.53 7.92
CA GLN A 5 8.55 14.64 8.73
C GLN A 5 7.77 14.11 9.93
N VAL A 6 8.06 12.87 10.34
CA VAL A 6 7.41 12.17 11.45
C VAL A 6 8.49 11.76 12.48
N ARG A 7 8.19 11.85 13.76
CA ARG A 7 9.08 11.37 14.83
C ARG A 7 9.16 9.85 14.78
N LYS A 8 10.39 9.29 14.77
CA LYS A 8 10.61 7.84 14.71
C LYS A 8 10.23 7.11 15.99
N ASP A 9 10.36 7.77 17.11
CA ASP A 9 10.05 7.27 18.45
C ASP A 9 8.63 7.60 18.92
N GLN A 10 7.93 8.50 18.19
CA GLN A 10 6.57 8.95 18.50
C GLN A 10 5.87 9.33 17.19
N PHE A 11 5.48 8.33 16.41
CA PHE A 11 5.02 8.53 15.04
C PHE A 11 3.71 9.34 14.90
N GLU A 12 2.98 9.61 15.99
CA GLU A 12 1.86 10.55 16.01
C GLU A 12 2.30 12.01 15.92
N THR A 13 3.59 12.29 16.17
CA THR A 13 4.15 13.63 16.10
C THR A 13 4.73 13.89 14.72
N CYS A 14 4.26 14.95 14.07
CA CYS A 14 4.74 15.38 12.77
C CYS A 14 5.17 16.85 12.77
N ARG A 15 5.91 17.23 11.73
CA ARG A 15 6.26 18.63 11.44
C ARG A 15 6.43 18.83 9.93
N VAL A 16 6.29 20.07 9.49
CA VAL A 16 6.73 20.50 8.16
C VAL A 16 8.03 21.28 8.34
N VAL A 17 9.06 20.86 7.61
CA VAL A 17 10.38 21.53 7.59
C VAL A 17 10.61 22.02 6.18
N GLY A 18 10.88 23.30 6.01
CA GLY A 18 11.17 23.90 4.72
C GLY A 18 12.32 24.88 4.83
N THR A 19 13.04 25.07 3.72
CA THR A 19 13.94 26.19 3.51
C THR A 19 13.34 27.04 2.39
N ASP A 20 13.34 28.36 2.55
CA ASP A 20 12.91 29.31 1.51
C ASP A 20 13.92 29.38 0.35
N GLU A 21 15.01 28.62 0.45
CA GLU A 21 16.02 28.56 -0.60
C GLU A 21 15.48 27.82 -1.83
N ALA A 22 15.48 28.53 -2.96
CA ALA A 22 15.23 27.93 -4.26
C ALA A 22 16.26 26.80 -4.50
N VAL A 23 15.81 25.69 -5.07
CA VAL A 23 16.74 24.61 -5.46
C VAL A 23 17.66 25.17 -6.55
N ASP A 24 18.94 25.28 -6.24
CA ASP A 24 19.93 25.71 -7.21
C ASP A 24 20.18 24.59 -8.24
N ALA A 25 19.76 24.85 -9.47
CA ALA A 25 19.98 23.92 -10.59
C ALA A 25 21.47 23.62 -10.85
N SER A 26 22.40 24.46 -10.37
CA SER A 26 23.84 24.25 -10.51
C SER A 26 24.32 23.07 -9.64
N LEU A 27 23.64 22.77 -8.56
CA LEU A 27 23.99 21.70 -7.63
C LEU A 27 23.61 20.28 -8.14
N LEU A 28 22.84 20.19 -9.23
CA LEU A 28 22.57 18.89 -9.86
C LEU A 28 23.81 18.38 -10.60
N ASN A 29 24.17 17.12 -10.34
CA ASN A 29 25.24 16.45 -11.09
C ASN A 29 24.80 16.09 -12.52
N GLY A 30 25.75 15.79 -13.38
CA GLY A 30 25.45 15.17 -14.70
C GLY A 30 24.72 13.82 -14.47
N GLY A 31 23.64 13.60 -15.20
CA GLY A 31 22.79 12.41 -15.05
C GLY A 31 21.65 12.54 -14.03
N ASP A 32 21.60 13.60 -13.24
CA ASP A 32 20.50 13.84 -12.30
C ASP A 32 19.30 14.54 -12.95
N VAL A 33 18.13 14.35 -12.35
CA VAL A 33 16.91 15.11 -12.62
C VAL A 33 16.35 15.70 -11.34
N LEU A 34 15.74 16.88 -11.43
CA LEU A 34 14.94 17.46 -10.36
C LEU A 34 13.45 17.25 -10.69
N LEU A 35 12.74 16.66 -9.76
CA LEU A 35 11.31 16.40 -9.82
C LEU A 35 10.58 17.37 -8.90
N ARG A 36 9.47 17.95 -9.37
CA ARG A 36 8.48 18.62 -8.53
C ARG A 36 7.35 17.64 -8.27
N VAL A 37 7.12 17.32 -6.99
CA VAL A 37 5.99 16.49 -6.59
C VAL A 37 4.71 17.29 -6.80
N ASP A 38 3.77 16.73 -7.58
CA ASP A 38 2.49 17.37 -7.90
C ASP A 38 1.43 17.01 -6.86
N ARG A 39 1.29 15.71 -6.61
CA ARG A 39 0.29 15.17 -5.68
C ARG A 39 0.64 13.77 -5.22
N PHE A 40 0.12 13.40 -4.06
CA PHE A 40 0.29 12.05 -3.51
C PHE A 40 -0.88 11.65 -2.61
N ALA A 41 -1.06 10.34 -2.41
CA ALA A 41 -1.99 9.82 -1.42
C ALA A 41 -1.33 9.70 -0.05
N TYR A 42 -2.09 10.00 1.00
CA TYR A 42 -1.70 9.69 2.37
C TYR A 42 -2.80 8.90 3.07
N THR A 43 -2.48 7.72 3.57
CA THR A 43 -3.45 6.75 4.08
C THR A 43 -2.95 6.12 5.38
N ALA A 44 -3.78 5.33 6.05
CA ALA A 44 -3.36 4.53 7.21
C ALA A 44 -2.16 3.61 6.90
N ASN A 45 -1.94 3.24 5.62
CA ASN A 45 -0.77 2.46 5.22
C ASN A 45 0.55 3.22 5.45
N ASN A 46 0.54 4.55 5.39
CA ASN A 46 1.73 5.36 5.68
C ASN A 46 2.09 5.31 7.17
N ILE A 47 1.11 5.16 8.06
CA ILE A 47 1.36 4.89 9.48
C ILE A 47 2.05 3.53 9.67
N THR A 48 1.65 2.51 8.90
CA THR A 48 2.35 1.22 8.85
C THR A 48 3.82 1.39 8.45
N TYR A 49 4.13 2.27 7.48
CA TYR A 49 5.51 2.57 7.09
C TYR A 49 6.31 3.23 8.24
N ALA A 50 5.68 4.09 9.04
CA ALA A 50 6.31 4.68 10.23
C ALA A 50 6.61 3.62 11.28
N VAL A 51 5.63 2.79 11.63
CA VAL A 51 5.78 1.68 12.61
C VAL A 51 6.85 0.69 12.17
N ALA A 52 6.94 0.39 10.86
CA ALA A 52 7.92 -0.52 10.28
C ALA A 52 9.22 0.15 9.86
N GLY A 53 9.38 1.41 10.19
CA GLY A 53 10.45 2.24 9.66
C GLY A 53 11.84 1.64 9.84
N ASP A 54 12.15 1.10 11.02
CA ASP A 54 13.43 0.46 11.31
C ASP A 54 13.46 -1.00 10.84
N SER A 55 12.41 -1.77 11.12
CA SER A 55 12.40 -3.24 10.87
C SER A 55 12.37 -3.59 9.39
N LEU A 56 11.70 -2.80 8.54
CA LEU A 56 11.63 -2.98 7.09
C LEU A 56 12.40 -1.92 6.29
N GLY A 57 13.11 -1.02 6.96
CA GLY A 57 13.97 -0.02 6.35
C GLY A 57 13.23 1.15 5.68
N TYR A 58 11.96 1.41 6.02
CA TYR A 58 11.22 2.51 5.40
C TYR A 58 11.83 3.90 5.65
N TRP A 59 12.51 4.11 6.79
CA TRP A 59 13.23 5.35 7.07
C TRP A 59 14.45 5.60 6.15
N GLN A 60 14.91 4.57 5.43
CA GLN A 60 16.08 4.66 4.57
C GLN A 60 15.74 5.16 3.15
N PHE A 61 14.45 5.15 2.75
CA PHE A 61 14.08 5.56 1.40
C PHE A 61 14.39 7.02 1.12
N PHE A 62 14.11 7.89 2.07
CA PHE A 62 14.34 9.33 1.92
C PHE A 62 14.88 9.90 3.23
N PRO A 63 16.03 10.59 3.21
CA PRO A 63 16.58 11.22 4.40
C PRO A 63 15.75 12.43 4.83
N ALA A 64 15.55 12.59 6.14
CA ALA A 64 14.98 13.81 6.68
C ALA A 64 15.99 14.97 6.55
N LEU A 65 15.54 16.10 6.04
CA LEU A 65 16.34 17.31 5.88
C LEU A 65 16.31 18.21 7.12
N GLY A 66 17.28 19.10 7.23
CA GLY A 66 17.40 20.08 8.28
C GLY A 66 18.43 19.74 9.35
N ALA A 67 18.92 20.77 10.05
CA ALA A 67 19.96 20.64 11.08
C ALA A 67 19.52 19.72 12.24
N ASP A 68 18.23 19.77 12.60
CA ASP A 68 17.63 18.99 13.70
C ASP A 68 16.89 17.73 13.19
N SER A 69 17.43 17.07 12.16
CA SER A 69 16.80 15.87 11.55
C SER A 69 16.94 14.60 12.40
N VAL A 70 17.79 14.61 13.42
CA VAL A 70 17.98 13.47 14.34
C VAL A 70 16.65 13.09 15.00
N GLY A 71 16.29 11.80 14.94
CA GLY A 71 15.00 11.29 15.47
C GLY A 71 13.78 11.56 14.58
N TRP A 72 13.95 12.21 13.42
CA TRP A 72 12.91 12.42 12.42
C TRP A 72 13.10 11.53 11.20
N GLY A 73 12.01 11.12 10.60
CA GLY A 73 11.98 10.28 9.41
C GLY A 73 10.96 10.75 8.39
N ILE A 74 11.06 10.19 7.20
CA ILE A 74 10.13 10.41 6.10
C ILE A 74 9.29 9.14 5.93
N THR A 75 7.97 9.26 6.00
CA THR A 75 7.05 8.19 5.58
C THR A 75 6.77 8.35 4.09
N PRO A 76 7.33 7.49 3.23
CA PRO A 76 7.19 7.66 1.78
C PRO A 76 5.73 7.51 1.33
N VAL A 77 5.42 8.09 0.17
CA VAL A 77 4.06 8.17 -0.39
C VAL A 77 4.03 7.73 -1.84
N TRP A 78 2.90 7.22 -2.30
CA TRP A 78 2.65 6.98 -3.72
C TRP A 78 2.03 8.21 -4.35
N GLY A 79 2.63 8.68 -5.44
CA GLY A 79 2.25 9.97 -6.02
C GLY A 79 2.69 10.16 -7.45
N PHE A 80 2.50 11.39 -7.91
CA PHE A 80 2.96 11.87 -9.20
C PHE A 80 3.90 13.06 -9.03
N ALA A 81 4.93 13.09 -9.86
CA ALA A 81 5.86 14.20 -9.96
C ALA A 81 6.20 14.49 -11.41
N ASP A 82 6.55 15.75 -11.69
CA ASP A 82 6.95 16.20 -13.02
C ASP A 82 8.43 16.61 -13.01
N VAL A 83 9.18 16.21 -14.04
CA VAL A 83 10.57 16.59 -14.22
C VAL A 83 10.64 18.10 -14.55
N VAL A 84 11.27 18.89 -13.69
CA VAL A 84 11.41 20.34 -13.88
C VAL A 84 12.80 20.74 -14.36
N ILE A 85 13.84 19.95 -14.04
CA ILE A 85 15.19 20.11 -14.55
C ILE A 85 15.73 18.71 -14.88
N SER A 86 16.43 18.56 -16.00
CA SER A 86 17.06 17.32 -16.38
C SER A 86 18.50 17.54 -16.87
N LYS A 87 19.43 16.75 -16.31
CA LYS A 87 20.79 16.56 -16.81
C LYS A 87 20.99 15.07 -17.17
N ALA A 88 19.91 14.30 -17.31
CA ALA A 88 19.93 12.88 -17.65
C ALA A 88 19.46 12.67 -19.09
N ASP A 89 20.24 11.89 -19.86
CA ASP A 89 19.83 11.48 -21.20
C ASP A 89 18.58 10.60 -21.15
N GLY A 90 17.63 10.86 -22.06
CA GLY A 90 16.41 10.06 -22.19
C GLY A 90 15.31 10.35 -21.15
N VAL A 91 15.48 11.37 -20.29
CA VAL A 91 14.46 11.85 -19.34
C VAL A 91 14.24 13.34 -19.55
N PRO A 92 13.29 13.76 -20.42
CA PRO A 92 13.08 15.16 -20.74
C PRO A 92 12.37 15.94 -19.63
N VAL A 93 12.58 17.26 -19.59
CA VAL A 93 11.77 18.19 -18.80
C VAL A 93 10.30 18.09 -19.21
N GLY A 94 9.40 18.13 -18.24
CA GLY A 94 7.95 17.95 -18.44
C GLY A 94 7.50 16.48 -18.43
N GLU A 95 8.41 15.53 -18.27
CA GLU A 95 8.03 14.13 -18.11
C GLU A 95 7.34 13.91 -16.76
N ARG A 96 6.22 13.19 -16.80
CA ARG A 96 5.42 12.86 -15.60
C ARG A 96 5.68 11.44 -15.17
N LEU A 97 6.01 11.27 -13.88
CA LEU A 97 6.34 9.98 -13.27
C LEU A 97 5.32 9.63 -12.20
N PHE A 98 4.93 8.36 -12.16
CA PHE A 98 4.20 7.75 -11.04
C PHE A 98 5.15 6.84 -10.27
N GLY A 99 5.20 6.97 -8.95
CA GLY A 99 6.09 6.17 -8.13
C GLY A 99 6.03 6.49 -6.65
N TYR A 100 7.11 6.13 -5.96
CA TYR A 100 7.28 6.26 -4.53
C TYR A 100 8.15 7.47 -4.22
N PHE A 101 7.54 8.48 -3.58
CA PHE A 101 8.15 9.79 -3.35
C PHE A 101 8.24 10.11 -1.86
N PRO A 102 9.10 11.06 -1.45
CA PRO A 102 8.93 11.71 -0.15
C PRO A 102 7.67 12.60 -0.20
N PRO A 103 6.94 12.80 0.91
CA PRO A 103 5.97 13.88 1.04
C PRO A 103 6.74 15.21 1.15
N ALA A 104 7.14 15.75 0.02
CA ALA A 104 7.97 16.93 -0.16
C ALA A 104 7.59 17.66 -1.44
N ASP A 105 8.03 18.91 -1.59
CA ASP A 105 7.83 19.68 -2.81
C ASP A 105 8.72 19.22 -3.96
N MET A 106 9.95 18.79 -3.65
CA MET A 106 10.97 18.44 -4.65
C MET A 106 11.69 17.14 -4.29
N LEU A 107 12.19 16.44 -5.32
CA LEU A 107 13.09 15.29 -5.21
C LEU A 107 14.17 15.36 -6.27
N THR A 108 15.44 15.29 -5.86
CA THR A 108 16.55 14.99 -6.79
C THR A 108 16.66 13.48 -6.96
N MET A 109 16.74 13.01 -8.19
CA MET A 109 16.82 11.60 -8.56
C MET A 109 17.96 11.40 -9.56
N THR A 110 18.64 10.25 -9.48
CA THR A 110 19.62 9.79 -10.46
C THR A 110 19.01 8.65 -11.29
N PRO A 111 18.37 8.93 -12.44
CA PRO A 111 17.73 7.91 -13.25
C PRO A 111 18.72 6.87 -13.77
N VAL A 112 18.40 5.58 -13.57
CA VAL A 112 19.14 4.45 -14.11
C VAL A 112 18.17 3.45 -14.73
N ARG A 113 18.66 2.53 -15.55
CA ARG A 113 17.84 1.50 -16.23
C ARG A 113 16.61 2.11 -16.90
N ILE A 114 16.83 3.16 -17.70
CA ILE A 114 15.80 3.92 -18.39
C ILE A 114 15.27 3.10 -19.57
N SER A 115 13.96 2.89 -19.61
CA SER A 115 13.21 2.28 -20.72
C SER A 115 12.10 3.22 -21.19
N ALA A 116 11.38 2.86 -22.22
CA ALA A 116 10.22 3.65 -22.69
C ALA A 116 9.11 3.78 -21.62
N GLN A 117 8.90 2.76 -20.80
CA GLN A 117 7.81 2.70 -19.83
C GLN A 117 8.22 3.01 -18.40
N ARG A 118 9.50 2.82 -18.05
CA ARG A 118 9.98 2.90 -16.66
C ARG A 118 11.40 3.40 -16.57
N LEU A 119 11.71 3.97 -15.43
CA LEU A 119 13.07 4.23 -14.97
C LEU A 119 13.20 3.85 -13.50
N PHE A 120 14.42 3.74 -13.01
CA PHE A 120 14.70 3.46 -11.62
C PHE A 120 15.56 4.59 -11.06
N ASP A 121 15.41 4.84 -9.75
CA ASP A 121 16.35 5.72 -9.05
C ASP A 121 17.58 4.92 -8.62
N GLY A 122 18.75 5.43 -8.97
CA GLY A 122 20.06 4.89 -8.62
C GLY A 122 20.64 5.38 -7.31
N ALA A 123 19.87 6.09 -6.47
CA ALA A 123 20.35 6.62 -5.20
C ALA A 123 20.95 5.51 -4.30
N ALA A 124 22.22 5.67 -3.93
CA ALA A 124 23.02 4.62 -3.25
C ALA A 124 22.41 4.20 -1.89
N HIS A 125 21.86 5.15 -1.14
CA HIS A 125 21.29 4.91 0.21
C HIS A 125 20.09 3.96 0.23
N ARG A 126 19.43 3.73 -0.93
CA ARG A 126 18.29 2.83 -1.05
C ARG A 126 18.49 1.67 -2.04
N ALA A 127 19.74 1.46 -2.47
CA ALA A 127 20.06 0.40 -3.44
C ALA A 127 19.77 -1.01 -2.91
N ALA A 128 19.89 -1.23 -1.60
CA ALA A 128 19.63 -2.51 -0.93
C ALA A 128 18.14 -2.73 -0.58
N LEU A 129 17.29 -1.71 -0.75
CA LEU A 129 15.86 -1.80 -0.44
C LEU A 129 15.08 -2.46 -1.59
N PRO A 130 13.85 -2.95 -1.35
CA PRO A 130 13.08 -3.66 -2.37
C PRO A 130 12.94 -2.85 -3.67
N PRO A 131 13.37 -3.37 -4.83
CA PRO A 131 13.53 -2.58 -6.06
C PRO A 131 12.22 -2.02 -6.61
N GLY A 132 11.08 -2.59 -6.25
CA GLY A 132 9.76 -2.09 -6.66
C GLY A 132 9.49 -0.65 -6.21
N TYR A 133 10.05 -0.22 -5.07
CA TYR A 133 9.92 1.14 -4.57
C TYR A 133 10.88 2.15 -5.23
N ASN A 134 11.90 1.67 -5.94
CA ASN A 134 12.82 2.51 -6.71
C ASN A 134 12.42 2.58 -8.19
N SER A 135 11.32 1.97 -8.59
CA SER A 135 10.81 1.95 -9.96
C SER A 135 9.75 3.02 -10.17
N TYR A 136 9.92 3.83 -11.19
CA TYR A 136 9.00 4.91 -11.55
C TYR A 136 8.42 4.65 -12.93
N THR A 137 7.12 4.76 -13.05
CA THR A 137 6.41 4.59 -14.33
C THR A 137 6.37 5.92 -15.07
N ARG A 138 6.73 5.91 -16.35
CA ARG A 138 6.63 7.03 -17.28
C ARG A 138 5.20 7.07 -17.82
N VAL A 139 4.33 7.82 -17.13
CA VAL A 139 2.87 7.71 -17.38
C VAL A 139 2.44 8.17 -18.75
N ASN A 140 3.20 9.07 -19.39
CA ASN A 140 2.94 9.52 -20.76
C ASN A 140 3.17 8.42 -21.80
N ALA A 141 3.89 7.35 -21.45
CA ALA A 141 4.13 6.18 -22.30
C ALA A 141 3.15 5.04 -22.03
N GLU A 142 2.26 5.16 -21.04
CA GLU A 142 1.26 4.14 -20.75
C GLU A 142 0.11 4.21 -21.77
N ALA A 143 -0.16 3.09 -22.46
CA ALA A 143 -1.33 2.98 -23.29
C ALA A 143 -2.61 3.12 -22.47
N GLY A 144 -3.46 4.08 -22.81
CA GLY A 144 -4.73 4.31 -22.12
C GLY A 144 -4.60 5.00 -20.77
N TYR A 145 -3.48 5.71 -20.49
CA TYR A 145 -3.36 6.55 -19.31
C TYR A 145 -4.54 7.53 -19.21
N ASP A 146 -5.22 7.50 -18.08
CA ASP A 146 -6.33 8.41 -17.78
C ASP A 146 -6.06 9.17 -16.47
N ARG A 147 -5.75 10.45 -16.61
CA ARG A 147 -5.46 11.34 -15.46
C ARG A 147 -6.63 11.41 -14.45
N ARG A 148 -7.87 11.15 -14.87
CA ARG A 148 -9.02 11.09 -13.97
C ARG A 148 -8.94 9.96 -12.95
N LEU A 149 -8.09 8.96 -13.20
CA LEU A 149 -7.83 7.85 -12.30
C LEU A 149 -6.61 8.06 -11.39
N ASP A 150 -5.88 9.17 -11.50
CA ASP A 150 -4.66 9.42 -10.73
C ASP A 150 -4.91 9.31 -9.22
N ALA A 151 -5.98 9.92 -8.70
CA ALA A 151 -6.31 9.87 -7.29
C ALA A 151 -6.56 8.43 -6.81
N ILE A 152 -7.36 7.67 -7.54
CA ILE A 152 -7.65 6.26 -7.24
C ILE A 152 -6.36 5.44 -7.32
N ARG A 153 -5.52 5.68 -8.34
CA ARG A 153 -4.24 4.99 -8.51
C ARG A 153 -3.33 5.22 -7.32
N MET A 154 -3.13 6.45 -6.89
CA MET A 154 -2.28 6.77 -5.73
C MET A 154 -2.79 6.09 -4.44
N LEU A 155 -4.11 6.10 -4.22
CA LEU A 155 -4.73 5.52 -3.03
C LEU A 155 -4.68 3.99 -3.00
N LEU A 156 -4.83 3.34 -4.15
CA LEU A 156 -5.08 1.90 -4.21
C LEU A 156 -3.92 1.09 -4.76
N PHE A 157 -3.02 1.66 -5.54
CA PHE A 157 -1.95 0.90 -6.19
C PHE A 157 -1.19 -0.02 -5.22
N PRO A 158 -0.63 0.45 -4.09
CA PRO A 158 0.13 -0.42 -3.20
C PRO A 158 -0.76 -1.47 -2.50
N LEU A 159 -1.99 -1.08 -2.17
CA LEU A 159 -2.93 -1.92 -1.44
C LEU A 159 -3.51 -3.01 -2.33
N HIS A 160 -3.94 -2.64 -3.54
CA HIS A 160 -4.52 -3.58 -4.50
C HIS A 160 -3.47 -4.45 -5.18
N MET A 161 -2.21 -3.99 -5.27
CA MET A 161 -1.10 -4.89 -5.63
C MET A 161 -0.96 -6.02 -4.59
N THR A 162 -1.05 -5.69 -3.30
CA THR A 162 -1.08 -6.69 -2.22
C THR A 162 -2.31 -7.61 -2.36
N SER A 163 -3.47 -7.06 -2.67
CA SER A 163 -4.71 -7.83 -2.88
C SER A 163 -4.59 -8.83 -4.04
N PHE A 164 -4.02 -8.40 -5.16
CA PHE A 164 -3.73 -9.28 -6.29
C PHE A 164 -2.81 -10.43 -5.91
N CYS A 165 -1.72 -10.11 -5.23
CA CYS A 165 -0.74 -11.11 -4.78
C CYS A 165 -1.33 -12.09 -3.76
N LEU A 166 -2.22 -11.64 -2.88
CA LEU A 166 -2.96 -12.50 -1.94
C LEU A 166 -3.91 -13.45 -2.67
N TRP A 167 -4.72 -12.92 -3.59
CA TRP A 167 -5.61 -13.74 -4.40
C TRP A 167 -4.84 -14.80 -5.19
N ASP A 168 -3.78 -14.41 -5.88
CA ASP A 168 -2.93 -15.30 -6.66
C ASP A 168 -2.26 -16.36 -5.79
N MET A 169 -1.81 -16.01 -4.59
CA MET A 169 -1.25 -16.96 -3.64
C MET A 169 -2.32 -17.96 -3.18
N LEU A 170 -3.49 -17.48 -2.76
CA LEU A 170 -4.60 -18.33 -2.31
C LEU A 170 -5.04 -19.30 -3.40
N GLN A 171 -5.23 -18.81 -4.63
CA GLN A 171 -5.59 -19.63 -5.80
C GLN A 171 -4.51 -20.69 -6.08
N SER A 172 -3.23 -20.29 -6.14
CA SER A 172 -2.13 -21.20 -6.44
C SER A 172 -1.92 -22.30 -5.37
N LYS A 173 -2.44 -22.07 -4.16
CA LYS A 173 -2.45 -23.02 -3.05
C LYS A 173 -3.76 -23.82 -2.95
N GLY A 174 -4.62 -23.77 -3.97
CA GLY A 174 -5.93 -24.43 -3.96
C GLY A 174 -6.78 -24.00 -2.77
N TRP A 175 -6.71 -22.70 -2.41
CA TRP A 175 -7.44 -22.09 -1.29
C TRP A 175 -7.19 -22.80 0.05
N PHE A 176 -6.08 -23.55 0.16
CA PHE A 176 -5.77 -24.44 1.30
C PHE A 176 -6.86 -25.47 1.61
N GLY A 177 -7.68 -25.86 0.61
CA GLY A 177 -8.83 -26.74 0.78
C GLY A 177 -9.99 -26.10 1.53
N ALA A 178 -9.99 -24.78 1.70
CA ALA A 178 -11.09 -24.03 2.28
C ALA A 178 -12.28 -23.96 1.31
N ARG A 179 -13.49 -23.89 1.87
CA ARG A 179 -14.74 -23.71 1.14
C ARG A 179 -15.42 -22.36 1.45
N GLN A 180 -14.80 -21.56 2.29
CA GLN A 180 -15.08 -20.13 2.49
C GLN A 180 -13.80 -19.43 2.92
N ILE A 181 -13.67 -18.16 2.57
CA ILE A 181 -12.56 -17.28 2.96
C ILE A 181 -13.10 -16.21 3.88
N LEU A 182 -12.66 -16.20 5.14
CA LEU A 182 -13.01 -15.18 6.10
C LEU A 182 -11.99 -14.04 6.06
N ILE A 183 -12.41 -12.84 5.70
CA ILE A 183 -11.56 -11.67 5.55
C ILE A 183 -11.82 -10.72 6.71
N LEU A 184 -10.83 -10.54 7.60
CA LEU A 184 -10.86 -9.62 8.72
C LEU A 184 -10.50 -8.20 8.27
N SER A 185 -11.03 -7.22 9.00
CA SER A 185 -10.93 -5.79 8.60
C SER A 185 -11.46 -5.56 7.18
N ALA A 186 -12.63 -6.15 6.89
CA ALA A 186 -13.21 -6.22 5.54
C ALA A 186 -13.51 -4.84 4.92
N SER A 187 -13.53 -3.77 5.72
CA SER A 187 -13.65 -2.38 5.25
C SER A 187 -12.33 -1.78 4.79
N SER A 188 -11.19 -2.44 5.03
CA SER A 188 -9.89 -1.94 4.56
C SER A 188 -9.80 -2.02 3.03
N LYS A 189 -9.10 -1.05 2.44
CA LYS A 189 -8.93 -0.99 0.99
C LYS A 189 -8.27 -2.26 0.42
N THR A 190 -7.33 -2.86 1.15
CA THR A 190 -6.71 -4.13 0.76
C THR A 190 -7.70 -5.29 0.79
N SER A 191 -8.56 -5.37 1.82
CA SER A 191 -9.62 -6.39 1.90
C SER A 191 -10.62 -6.27 0.77
N ILE A 192 -11.03 -5.04 0.44
CA ILE A 192 -11.94 -4.75 -0.68
C ILE A 192 -11.33 -5.20 -2.01
N GLY A 193 -10.03 -4.91 -2.22
CA GLY A 193 -9.32 -5.36 -3.41
C GLY A 193 -9.22 -6.88 -3.52
N LEU A 194 -8.98 -7.59 -2.39
CA LEU A 194 -8.98 -9.06 -2.36
C LEU A 194 -10.37 -9.62 -2.67
N ALA A 195 -11.42 -9.11 -2.03
CA ALA A 195 -12.79 -9.54 -2.30
C ALA A 195 -13.20 -9.31 -3.77
N LEU A 196 -12.76 -8.17 -4.36
CA LEU A 196 -12.96 -7.89 -5.78
C LEU A 196 -12.21 -8.87 -6.69
N ALA A 197 -10.98 -9.26 -6.35
CA ALA A 197 -10.25 -10.28 -7.12
C ALA A 197 -10.97 -11.63 -7.05
N MET A 198 -11.41 -12.03 -5.87
CA MET A 198 -12.15 -13.27 -5.64
C MET A 198 -13.50 -13.28 -6.35
N SER A 199 -14.25 -12.17 -6.34
CA SER A 199 -15.57 -12.10 -7.01
C SER A 199 -15.54 -12.31 -8.52
N ALA A 200 -14.38 -12.11 -9.13
CA ALA A 200 -14.16 -12.34 -10.56
C ALA A 200 -13.59 -13.73 -10.89
N ASP A 201 -13.28 -14.51 -9.89
CA ASP A 201 -12.73 -15.87 -10.01
C ASP A 201 -13.84 -16.88 -9.70
N THR A 202 -14.29 -17.60 -10.71
CA THR A 202 -15.39 -18.58 -10.59
C THR A 202 -15.02 -19.80 -9.75
N GLU A 203 -13.74 -20.04 -9.51
CA GLU A 203 -13.25 -21.13 -8.66
C GLU A 203 -13.00 -20.69 -7.21
N ALA A 204 -13.11 -19.38 -6.94
CA ALA A 204 -12.90 -18.86 -5.59
C ALA A 204 -14.03 -19.30 -4.64
N PRO A 205 -13.69 -19.76 -3.43
CA PRO A 205 -14.69 -19.92 -2.38
C PRO A 205 -15.34 -18.59 -2.03
N PRO A 206 -16.58 -18.59 -1.52
CA PRO A 206 -17.24 -17.35 -1.10
C PRO A 206 -16.41 -16.58 -0.06
N ALA A 207 -16.35 -15.26 -0.22
CA ALA A 207 -15.73 -14.35 0.73
C ALA A 207 -16.75 -13.96 1.81
N ILE A 208 -16.37 -14.14 3.08
CA ILE A 208 -17.13 -13.73 4.25
C ILE A 208 -16.40 -12.54 4.89
N ALA A 209 -17.10 -11.42 5.07
CA ALA A 209 -16.54 -10.24 5.68
C ALA A 209 -16.65 -10.29 7.21
N LEU A 210 -15.57 -9.94 7.91
CA LEU A 210 -15.59 -9.62 9.32
C LEU A 210 -15.07 -8.20 9.52
N THR A 211 -15.90 -7.34 10.11
CA THR A 211 -15.61 -5.92 10.26
C THR A 211 -16.18 -5.35 11.56
N SER A 212 -15.93 -4.07 11.87
CA SER A 212 -16.58 -3.42 12.99
C SER A 212 -18.06 -3.15 12.68
N LYS A 213 -18.90 -3.11 13.70
CA LYS A 213 -20.33 -2.77 13.57
C LYS A 213 -20.54 -1.44 12.83
N GLN A 214 -19.65 -0.47 13.06
CA GLN A 214 -19.67 0.83 12.40
C GLN A 214 -19.53 0.73 10.87
N HIS A 215 -18.70 -0.20 10.39
CA HIS A 215 -18.40 -0.34 8.96
C HIS A 215 -19.26 -1.39 8.25
N ALA A 216 -20.07 -2.17 8.97
CA ALA A 216 -20.86 -3.26 8.40
C ALA A 216 -21.78 -2.78 7.25
N GLY A 217 -22.46 -1.65 7.44
CA GLY A 217 -23.32 -1.07 6.39
C GLY A 217 -22.54 -0.67 5.12
N PHE A 218 -21.34 -0.09 5.25
CA PHE A 218 -20.50 0.21 4.11
C PHE A 218 -20.06 -1.07 3.39
N VAL A 219 -19.56 -2.05 4.13
CA VAL A 219 -19.09 -3.33 3.56
C VAL A 219 -20.23 -4.08 2.84
N THR A 220 -21.44 -4.05 3.39
CA THR A 220 -22.63 -4.65 2.74
C THR A 220 -22.94 -3.97 1.39
N ARG A 221 -22.86 -2.63 1.34
CA ARG A 221 -23.14 -1.89 0.08
C ARG A 221 -22.12 -2.17 -1.02
N LEU A 222 -20.91 -2.66 -0.70
CA LEU A 222 -19.91 -3.02 -1.73
C LEU A 222 -20.38 -4.20 -2.60
N GLY A 223 -21.24 -5.09 -2.10
CA GLY A 223 -21.75 -6.23 -2.84
C GLY A 223 -20.70 -7.30 -3.20
N LEU A 224 -19.54 -7.31 -2.53
CA LEU A 224 -18.40 -8.20 -2.83
C LEU A 224 -18.36 -9.45 -1.93
N TYR A 225 -19.10 -9.45 -0.83
CA TYR A 225 -19.07 -10.50 0.17
C TYR A 225 -20.40 -11.24 0.20
N GLN A 226 -20.36 -12.56 0.34
CA GLN A 226 -21.57 -13.38 0.48
C GLN A 226 -22.28 -13.12 1.80
N GLN A 227 -21.52 -12.86 2.86
CA GLN A 227 -22.02 -12.54 4.19
C GLN A 227 -21.12 -11.45 4.83
N VAL A 228 -21.75 -10.57 5.61
CA VAL A 228 -21.05 -9.55 6.39
C VAL A 228 -21.41 -9.75 7.85
N LEU A 229 -20.40 -9.94 8.69
CA LEU A 229 -20.49 -10.12 10.14
C LEU A 229 -19.72 -9.01 10.84
N SER A 230 -20.21 -8.57 11.98
CA SER A 230 -19.42 -7.78 12.90
C SER A 230 -18.59 -8.68 13.84
N TYR A 231 -17.56 -8.15 14.47
CA TYR A 231 -16.74 -8.87 15.46
C TYR A 231 -17.57 -9.38 16.67
N THR A 232 -18.77 -8.86 16.90
CA THR A 232 -19.68 -9.29 17.97
C THR A 232 -20.71 -10.32 17.51
N GLU A 233 -20.69 -10.72 16.23
CA GLU A 233 -21.70 -11.62 15.63
C GLU A 233 -21.08 -12.91 15.08
N LEU A 234 -19.97 -13.38 15.68
CA LEU A 234 -19.26 -14.58 15.23
C LEU A 234 -20.12 -15.85 15.29
N ALA A 235 -21.14 -15.88 16.11
CA ALA A 235 -22.13 -16.96 16.13
C ALA A 235 -22.88 -17.14 14.79
N GLY A 236 -22.90 -16.11 13.94
CA GLY A 236 -23.46 -16.19 12.58
C GLY A 236 -22.57 -16.89 11.56
N LEU A 237 -21.30 -17.18 11.90
CA LEU A 237 -20.37 -17.92 11.03
C LEU A 237 -20.69 -19.43 11.10
N ASP A 238 -20.88 -20.07 9.93
CA ASP A 238 -20.98 -21.53 9.92
C ASP A 238 -19.59 -22.17 10.10
N ALA A 239 -19.29 -22.51 11.34
CA ALA A 239 -18.02 -23.10 11.74
C ALA A 239 -17.78 -24.53 11.21
N ARG A 240 -18.81 -25.17 10.63
CA ARG A 240 -18.70 -26.52 10.04
C ARG A 240 -18.04 -26.47 8.66
N ILE A 241 -17.98 -25.31 8.03
CA ILE A 241 -17.39 -25.11 6.70
C ILE A 241 -15.87 -24.94 6.84
N PRO A 242 -15.05 -25.71 6.11
CA PRO A 242 -13.62 -25.50 6.04
C PRO A 242 -13.26 -24.06 5.64
N THR A 243 -12.53 -23.33 6.50
CA THR A 243 -12.31 -21.89 6.40
C THR A 243 -10.83 -21.56 6.38
N ALA A 244 -10.41 -20.72 5.42
CA ALA A 244 -9.14 -20.00 5.53
C ALA A 244 -9.43 -18.55 5.96
N ILE A 245 -8.58 -18.04 6.83
CA ILE A 245 -8.67 -16.68 7.37
C ILE A 245 -7.63 -15.82 6.68
N VAL A 246 -8.01 -14.62 6.23
CA VAL A 246 -7.09 -13.57 5.82
C VAL A 246 -7.23 -12.42 6.82
N ASP A 247 -6.23 -12.29 7.68
CA ASP A 247 -6.24 -11.29 8.74
C ASP A 247 -5.47 -10.04 8.31
N MET A 248 -6.21 -8.95 8.14
CA MET A 248 -5.69 -7.60 7.93
C MET A 248 -5.97 -6.69 9.13
N SER A 249 -6.48 -7.24 10.24
CA SER A 249 -6.85 -6.48 11.43
C SER A 249 -5.74 -6.46 12.48
N GLY A 250 -4.99 -7.55 12.58
CA GLY A 250 -4.08 -7.79 13.69
C GLY A 250 -4.75 -7.88 15.07
N ASN A 251 -6.05 -8.15 15.10
CA ASN A 251 -6.80 -8.28 16.33
C ASN A 251 -6.63 -9.70 16.92
N ALA A 252 -5.71 -9.81 17.88
CA ALA A 252 -5.36 -11.09 18.50
C ALA A 252 -6.56 -11.75 19.22
N ASP A 253 -7.43 -10.96 19.85
CA ASP A 253 -8.60 -11.48 20.56
C ASP A 253 -9.59 -12.09 19.56
N ALA A 254 -9.90 -11.39 18.47
CA ALA A 254 -10.78 -11.91 17.42
C ALA A 254 -10.21 -13.18 16.77
N LEU A 255 -8.90 -13.24 16.53
CA LEU A 255 -8.25 -14.43 16.01
C LEU A 255 -8.31 -15.61 17.00
N SER A 256 -8.12 -15.34 18.28
CA SER A 256 -8.23 -16.38 19.33
C SER A 256 -9.65 -16.96 19.39
N GLU A 257 -10.66 -16.10 19.35
CA GLU A 257 -12.07 -16.53 19.33
C GLU A 257 -12.40 -17.34 18.06
N LEU A 258 -11.97 -16.87 16.89
CA LEU A 258 -12.16 -17.57 15.62
C LEU A 258 -11.49 -18.96 15.61
N ARG A 259 -10.30 -19.08 16.19
CA ARG A 259 -9.61 -20.38 16.34
C ARG A 259 -10.41 -21.34 17.21
N ALA A 260 -10.97 -20.83 18.31
CA ALA A 260 -11.81 -21.63 19.20
C ALA A 260 -13.11 -22.08 18.50
N VAL A 261 -13.75 -21.17 17.75
CA VAL A 261 -15.02 -21.44 17.03
C VAL A 261 -14.81 -22.42 15.87
N LEU A 262 -13.78 -22.23 15.06
CA LEU A 262 -13.52 -23.03 13.85
C LEU A 262 -12.85 -24.37 14.15
N GLY A 263 -12.03 -24.46 15.19
CA GLY A 263 -11.31 -25.66 15.55
C GLY A 263 -10.56 -26.28 14.35
N ASP A 264 -10.84 -27.54 14.04
CA ASP A 264 -10.22 -28.27 12.93
C ASP A 264 -10.65 -27.79 11.54
N ASN A 265 -11.76 -27.05 11.44
CA ASN A 265 -12.19 -26.45 10.19
C ASN A 265 -11.40 -25.20 9.82
N MET A 266 -10.61 -24.61 10.70
CA MET A 266 -9.63 -23.59 10.31
C MET A 266 -8.50 -24.23 9.51
N ARG A 267 -8.46 -23.99 8.20
CA ARG A 267 -7.47 -24.58 7.29
C ARG A 267 -6.15 -23.82 7.32
N ARG A 268 -6.19 -22.50 7.29
CA ARG A 268 -5.04 -21.60 7.33
C ARG A 268 -5.43 -20.24 7.86
N CYS A 269 -4.52 -19.55 8.52
CA CYS A 269 -4.62 -18.13 8.85
C CYS A 269 -3.47 -17.40 8.16
N ILE A 270 -3.81 -16.50 7.25
CA ILE A 270 -2.86 -15.65 6.51
C ILE A 270 -2.85 -14.30 7.17
N ASN A 271 -1.74 -13.96 7.83
CA ASN A 271 -1.55 -12.66 8.47
C ASN A 271 -0.95 -11.67 7.45
N VAL A 272 -1.62 -10.55 7.24
CA VAL A 272 -1.24 -9.52 6.28
C VAL A 272 -0.96 -8.22 7.02
N GLY A 273 0.26 -7.69 6.84
CA GLY A 273 0.67 -6.44 7.49
C GLY A 273 1.45 -6.66 8.78
N MET A 274 1.71 -5.54 9.52
CA MET A 274 2.80 -5.43 10.46
C MET A 274 2.53 -5.81 11.91
N THR A 275 1.30 -6.10 12.27
CA THR A 275 0.90 -6.24 13.68
C THR A 275 1.62 -7.34 14.45
N HIS A 276 2.28 -8.26 13.77
CA HIS A 276 3.03 -9.34 14.43
C HIS A 276 4.55 -9.09 14.56
N TRP A 277 5.11 -8.05 13.93
CA TRP A 277 6.54 -7.74 14.05
C TRP A 277 6.92 -7.11 15.40
N GLN A 278 6.00 -6.44 16.06
CA GLN A 278 6.25 -5.82 17.38
C GLN A 278 6.46 -6.84 18.51
N ALA A 279 6.04 -8.08 18.33
CA ALA A 279 6.12 -9.10 19.38
C ALA A 279 7.43 -9.91 19.38
N GLY A 280 8.43 -9.58 18.55
CA GLY A 280 9.69 -10.35 18.49
C GLY A 280 9.49 -11.81 18.08
N VAL A 281 8.33 -12.14 17.53
CA VAL A 281 8.04 -13.48 17.07
C VAL A 281 8.81 -13.68 15.75
N SER A 282 9.95 -14.32 15.86
CA SER A 282 10.56 -15.09 14.79
C SER A 282 9.43 -15.70 13.97
N ALA A 283 9.52 -15.66 12.64
CA ALA A 283 8.59 -16.31 11.71
C ALA A 283 8.61 -17.84 11.90
N SER A 284 8.38 -18.31 13.12
CA SER A 284 8.08 -19.69 13.41
C SER A 284 6.65 -19.92 12.92
N THR A 285 6.53 -20.37 11.68
CA THR A 285 5.39 -21.15 11.22
C THR A 285 5.34 -22.39 12.11
N SER A 286 4.72 -22.27 13.27
CA SER A 286 4.38 -23.43 14.06
C SER A 286 3.37 -24.22 13.21
N ALA A 287 3.74 -25.40 12.77
CA ALA A 287 2.84 -26.30 12.05
C ALA A 287 1.55 -26.56 12.85
N ALA A 288 1.61 -26.43 14.18
CA ALA A 288 0.45 -26.53 15.09
C ALA A 288 -0.48 -25.30 15.02
N ASP A 289 0.01 -24.10 14.64
CA ASP A 289 -0.77 -22.85 14.67
C ASP A 289 -1.48 -22.54 13.34
N ARG A 290 -1.18 -23.28 12.27
CA ARG A 290 -1.73 -23.09 10.91
C ARG A 290 -1.67 -21.63 10.42
N SER A 291 -0.74 -20.83 10.96
CA SER A 291 -0.56 -19.40 10.63
C SER A 291 0.60 -19.21 9.65
N GLU A 292 0.44 -18.25 8.75
CA GLU A 292 1.43 -17.87 7.75
C GLU A 292 1.44 -16.35 7.62
N PHE A 293 2.65 -15.76 7.59
CA PHE A 293 2.79 -14.34 7.30
C PHE A 293 2.92 -14.13 5.80
N PHE A 294 2.12 -13.22 5.26
CA PHE A 294 2.17 -12.85 3.86
C PHE A 294 2.91 -11.52 3.65
N PHE A 295 3.96 -11.58 2.83
CA PHE A 295 4.77 -10.43 2.44
C PHE A 295 4.72 -10.23 0.93
N ALA A 296 3.94 -9.26 0.47
CA ALA A 296 3.69 -9.01 -0.95
C ALA A 296 4.98 -8.83 -1.79
N PRO A 297 6.04 -8.10 -1.36
CA PRO A 297 7.26 -7.97 -2.15
C PRO A 297 7.95 -9.30 -2.46
N ALA A 298 7.95 -10.27 -1.54
CA ALA A 298 8.51 -11.60 -1.79
C ALA A 298 7.67 -12.38 -2.83
N HIS A 299 6.34 -12.26 -2.76
CA HIS A 299 5.46 -12.89 -3.73
C HIS A 299 5.58 -12.26 -5.12
N ILE A 300 5.74 -10.93 -5.21
CA ILE A 300 6.02 -10.21 -6.45
C ILE A 300 7.31 -10.74 -7.10
N GLN A 301 8.39 -10.86 -6.36
CA GLN A 301 9.65 -11.41 -6.86
C GLN A 301 9.50 -12.84 -7.38
N LYS A 302 8.78 -13.68 -6.62
CA LYS A 302 8.47 -15.05 -7.05
C LYS A 302 7.72 -15.04 -8.39
N ARG A 303 6.67 -14.22 -8.55
CA ARG A 303 5.88 -14.19 -9.78
C ARG A 303 6.62 -13.54 -10.95
N ILE A 304 7.50 -12.58 -10.71
CA ILE A 304 8.42 -12.07 -11.74
C ILE A 304 9.37 -13.19 -12.21
N HIS A 305 9.84 -14.05 -11.31
CA HIS A 305 10.62 -15.21 -11.69
C HIS A 305 9.80 -16.21 -12.52
N ASP A 306 8.55 -16.49 -12.11
CA ASP A 306 7.68 -17.49 -12.75
C ASP A 306 7.15 -17.04 -14.12
N TRP A 307 6.79 -15.75 -14.27
CA TRP A 307 6.08 -15.22 -15.46
C TRP A 307 6.89 -14.22 -16.27
N GLY A 308 8.08 -13.85 -15.82
CA GLY A 308 8.82 -12.69 -16.33
C GLY A 308 8.23 -11.36 -15.86
N ALA A 309 9.02 -10.31 -15.96
CA ALA A 309 8.61 -8.96 -15.52
C ALA A 309 7.42 -8.43 -16.35
N GLU A 310 7.40 -8.67 -17.66
CA GLU A 310 6.31 -8.26 -18.56
C GLU A 310 5.02 -9.03 -18.29
N GLY A 311 5.11 -10.35 -18.08
CA GLY A 311 3.97 -11.19 -17.76
C GLY A 311 3.31 -10.81 -16.43
N PHE A 312 4.11 -10.50 -15.41
CA PHE A 312 3.61 -9.97 -14.14
C PHE A 312 2.95 -8.61 -14.32
N ALA A 313 3.61 -7.69 -15.03
CA ALA A 313 3.09 -6.36 -15.28
C ALA A 313 1.74 -6.37 -16.03
N ALA A 314 1.61 -7.20 -17.06
CA ALA A 314 0.36 -7.31 -17.82
C ALA A 314 -0.82 -7.80 -16.95
N ARG A 315 -0.62 -8.87 -16.17
CA ARG A 315 -1.64 -9.43 -15.27
C ARG A 315 -2.08 -8.44 -14.18
N THR A 316 -1.12 -7.78 -13.56
CA THR A 316 -1.41 -6.78 -12.53
C THR A 316 -2.04 -5.52 -13.08
N ALA A 317 -1.65 -5.04 -14.27
CA ALA A 317 -2.22 -3.86 -14.91
C ALA A 317 -3.73 -4.03 -15.18
N GLU A 318 -4.15 -5.18 -15.70
CA GLU A 318 -5.57 -5.48 -15.96
C GLU A 318 -6.38 -5.46 -14.65
N PHE A 319 -5.88 -6.16 -13.62
CA PHE A 319 -6.53 -6.16 -12.31
C PHE A 319 -6.63 -4.76 -11.72
N LEU A 320 -5.53 -3.99 -11.74
CA LEU A 320 -5.49 -2.63 -11.18
C LEU A 320 -6.42 -1.67 -11.92
N ARG A 321 -6.52 -1.77 -13.25
CA ARG A 321 -7.47 -0.98 -14.05
C ARG A 321 -8.92 -1.29 -13.67
N ARG A 322 -9.31 -2.56 -13.66
CA ARG A 322 -10.66 -2.98 -13.26
C ARG A 322 -10.98 -2.56 -11.82
N SER A 323 -10.03 -2.70 -10.93
CA SER A 323 -10.15 -2.32 -9.54
C SER A 323 -10.30 -0.80 -9.38
N ALA A 324 -9.56 0.00 -10.15
CA ALA A 324 -9.70 1.45 -10.13
C ALA A 324 -11.09 1.89 -10.61
N GLU A 325 -11.59 1.29 -11.70
CA GLU A 325 -12.93 1.55 -12.22
C GLU A 325 -14.02 1.21 -11.20
N HIS A 326 -13.96 0.03 -10.58
CA HIS A 326 -14.89 -0.39 -9.54
C HIS A 326 -14.87 0.57 -8.33
N SER A 327 -13.68 1.00 -7.94
CA SER A 327 -13.49 1.83 -6.74
C SER A 327 -14.05 3.25 -6.89
N ARG A 328 -14.24 3.74 -8.11
CA ARG A 328 -14.92 5.03 -8.35
C ARG A 328 -16.37 5.06 -7.84
N ALA A 329 -17.02 3.92 -7.72
CA ALA A 329 -18.41 3.85 -7.28
C ALA A 329 -18.58 4.09 -5.77
N TRP A 330 -17.53 3.85 -4.97
CA TRP A 330 -17.61 3.93 -3.52
C TRP A 330 -16.57 4.86 -2.88
N MET A 331 -15.46 5.16 -3.57
CA MET A 331 -14.37 5.98 -3.02
C MET A 331 -14.72 7.46 -3.07
N GLN A 332 -14.67 8.11 -1.92
CA GLN A 332 -14.80 9.56 -1.76
C GLN A 332 -13.42 10.18 -1.62
N VAL A 333 -12.99 10.91 -2.65
CA VAL A 333 -11.66 11.54 -2.66
C VAL A 333 -11.78 12.96 -2.06
N SER A 334 -10.97 13.20 -1.02
CA SER A 334 -10.81 14.53 -0.41
C SER A 334 -9.40 15.05 -0.67
N THR A 335 -9.30 16.35 -0.96
CA THR A 335 -8.03 17.02 -1.25
C THR A 335 -7.55 17.83 -0.05
N LEU A 336 -6.29 17.69 0.29
CA LEU A 336 -5.56 18.48 1.28
C LEU A 336 -4.60 19.42 0.54
N ALA A 337 -4.54 20.69 0.96
CA ALA A 337 -3.69 21.70 0.34
C ALA A 337 -2.28 21.66 0.95
N GLY A 338 -1.30 21.20 0.19
CA GLY A 338 0.11 21.18 0.57
C GLY A 338 0.44 20.35 1.82
N LEU A 339 1.65 20.49 2.29
CA LEU A 339 2.14 19.77 3.48
C LEU A 339 1.48 20.24 4.77
N ASP A 340 1.07 21.50 4.85
CA ASP A 340 0.35 22.05 6.01
C ASP A 340 -1.03 21.41 6.16
N GLY A 341 -1.74 21.22 5.02
CA GLY A 341 -3.00 20.48 5.00
C GLY A 341 -2.84 19.04 5.46
N LEU A 342 -1.73 18.39 5.08
CA LEU A 342 -1.39 17.06 5.59
C LEU A 342 -1.12 17.09 7.09
N ALA A 343 -0.31 18.04 7.57
CA ALA A 343 0.00 18.16 8.99
C ALA A 343 -1.25 18.38 9.86
N ALA A 344 -2.20 19.18 9.37
CA ALA A 344 -3.48 19.39 10.05
C ALA A 344 -4.35 18.12 10.11
N ALA A 345 -4.36 17.29 9.06
CA ALA A 345 -5.13 16.05 8.99
C ALA A 345 -4.44 14.85 9.68
N TYR A 346 -3.14 14.94 9.94
CA TYR A 346 -2.32 13.83 10.39
C TYR A 346 -2.77 13.19 11.72
N PRO A 347 -3.21 13.95 12.75
CA PRO A 347 -3.75 13.37 13.98
C PRO A 347 -5.00 12.50 13.77
N ASP A 348 -5.85 12.86 12.79
CA ASP A 348 -7.04 12.07 12.45
C ASP A 348 -6.68 10.78 11.72
N ILE A 349 -5.64 10.84 10.88
CA ILE A 349 -5.11 9.66 10.18
C ILE A 349 -4.52 8.68 11.20
N CYS A 350 -3.67 9.15 12.13
CA CYS A 350 -3.07 8.32 13.19
C CYS A 350 -4.13 7.68 14.09
N ALA A 351 -5.18 8.43 14.42
CA ALA A 351 -6.27 7.95 15.27
C ALA A 351 -7.29 7.06 14.54
N GLY A 352 -7.10 6.80 13.23
CA GLY A 352 -8.04 6.00 12.44
C GLY A 352 -9.43 6.62 12.27
N ARG A 353 -9.54 7.95 12.38
CA ARG A 353 -10.84 8.67 12.26
C ARG A 353 -11.25 8.96 10.82
N ILE A 354 -10.41 8.61 9.84
CA ILE A 354 -10.76 8.74 8.43
C ILE A 354 -11.71 7.61 8.04
N ALA A 355 -12.87 7.96 7.47
CA ALA A 355 -13.86 6.98 7.04
C ALA A 355 -13.29 5.96 6.03
N ALA A 356 -13.77 4.73 6.06
CA ALA A 356 -13.24 3.65 5.23
C ALA A 356 -13.35 3.94 3.72
N GLU A 357 -14.45 4.60 3.31
CA GLU A 357 -14.68 5.06 1.94
C GLU A 357 -13.89 6.30 1.56
N GLN A 358 -13.29 7.00 2.51
CA GLN A 358 -12.55 8.23 2.21
C GLN A 358 -11.10 7.95 1.79
N GLY A 359 -10.64 8.69 0.79
CA GLY A 359 -9.26 8.74 0.35
C GLY A 359 -8.70 10.17 0.40
N LEU A 360 -7.55 10.37 1.05
CA LEU A 360 -6.91 11.67 1.16
C LEU A 360 -5.81 11.83 0.11
N ILE A 361 -5.90 12.90 -0.67
CA ILE A 361 -4.90 13.30 -1.66
C ILE A 361 -4.33 14.65 -1.26
N VAL A 362 -3.03 14.71 -1.11
CA VAL A 362 -2.30 15.98 -0.93
C VAL A 362 -1.96 16.53 -2.31
N VAL A 363 -2.31 17.79 -2.57
CA VAL A 363 -1.94 18.53 -3.78
C VAL A 363 -0.94 19.60 -3.37
N MET A 364 0.25 19.56 -3.98
CA MET A 364 1.38 20.42 -3.67
C MET A 364 1.29 21.78 -4.39
#